data_7ed79ba5b4360c7300fcb80618cdbb48
#
_entry.id   7ed79ba5b4360c7300fcb80618cdbb48
#
_cell.length_a   1.000
_cell.length_b   1.000
_cell.length_c   1.000
_cell.angle_alpha   90.00
_cell.angle_beta   90.00
_cell.angle_gamma   90.00
#
_symmetry.space_group_name_H-M   'P 1'
#
loop_
_entity.id
_entity.type
_entity.pdbx_description
1 polymer ?
#
loop_
_entity_poly.entity_id
_entity_poly.type
_entity_poly.pdbx_seq_one_letter_code
_entity_poly.pdbx_strand_id
1 'polypeptide(L)'
;ARAAFADIDRDGLVDLYVGNYHNFSYSNHRLCAEGGSGLQLYCGPEAFDGVSDVLYHNQGDGTFADITAAAGLASDQGKELGVVFGDVDLDGDPDLYLANDKTLNFLYINDGAGRFAEEGLLAGTAYNEDGDVEAGMGVDMGDYDHDGFPDLFVTNFQWETNTLYKNLGDGSFVDETFLAGLGK
;
A
#
# COMPACT_ATOMS: atom_id res chain seq x y z
N ALA A 1 6.87 -6.65 -6.33
CA ALA A 1 6.82 -5.27 -6.82
C ALA A 1 5.55 -5.04 -7.63
N ARG A 2 4.94 -3.90 -7.50
CA ARG A 2 3.75 -3.43 -8.23
C ARG A 2 4.07 -2.07 -8.83
N ALA A 3 3.26 -1.63 -9.78
CA ALA A 3 3.36 -0.29 -10.34
C ALA A 3 1.95 0.21 -10.66
N ALA A 4 1.75 1.51 -10.53
CA ALA A 4 0.50 2.17 -10.88
C ALA A 4 0.79 3.53 -11.53
N PHE A 5 -0.11 3.94 -12.42
CA PHE A 5 -0.06 5.25 -13.05
C PHE A 5 -1.21 6.12 -12.51
N ALA A 6 -0.92 7.38 -12.24
CA ALA A 6 -1.90 8.42 -11.93
C ALA A 6 -1.35 9.80 -12.35
N ASP A 7 -2.22 10.74 -12.64
CA ASP A 7 -1.88 12.16 -12.82
C ASP A 7 -1.97 12.81 -11.44
N ILE A 8 -0.83 12.85 -10.70
CA ILE A 8 -0.81 13.20 -9.27
C ILE A 8 -0.85 14.70 -9.00
N ASP A 9 -0.57 15.54 -9.99
CA ASP A 9 -0.54 17.00 -9.88
C ASP A 9 -1.47 17.70 -10.88
N ARG A 10 -2.30 16.93 -11.58
CA ARG A 10 -3.31 17.39 -12.54
C ARG A 10 -2.72 18.20 -13.70
N ASP A 11 -1.52 17.88 -14.13
CA ASP A 11 -0.89 18.52 -15.30
C ASP A 11 -1.32 17.89 -16.65
N GLY A 12 -2.10 16.80 -16.60
CA GLY A 12 -2.63 16.04 -17.74
C GLY A 12 -1.68 14.95 -18.24
N LEU A 13 -0.57 14.72 -17.56
CA LEU A 13 0.36 13.62 -17.82
C LEU A 13 0.24 12.58 -16.72
N VAL A 14 0.40 11.31 -17.05
CA VAL A 14 0.39 10.26 -16.04
C VAL A 14 1.80 10.04 -15.48
N ASP A 15 1.91 10.05 -14.17
CA ASP A 15 3.09 9.73 -13.40
C ASP A 15 3.13 8.25 -13.08
N LEU A 16 4.28 7.74 -12.65
CA LEU A 16 4.50 6.32 -12.40
C LEU A 16 4.99 6.09 -10.96
N TYR A 17 4.20 5.37 -10.18
CA TYR A 17 4.64 4.81 -8.91
C TYR A 17 5.15 3.37 -9.11
N VAL A 18 6.29 3.05 -8.49
CA VAL A 18 6.89 1.72 -8.51
C VAL A 18 7.18 1.27 -7.08
N GLY A 19 6.43 0.29 -6.62
CA GLY A 19 6.61 -0.32 -5.32
C GLY A 19 7.72 -1.35 -5.30
N ASN A 20 8.53 -1.32 -4.27
CA ASN A 20 9.61 -2.26 -4.01
C ASN A 20 9.28 -3.13 -2.80
N TYR A 21 9.77 -4.36 -2.78
CA TYR A 21 9.41 -5.32 -1.74
C TYR A 21 10.46 -5.36 -0.61
N HIS A 22 11.67 -5.82 -0.92
CA HIS A 22 12.73 -5.95 0.07
C HIS A 22 14.12 -5.97 -0.57
N ASN A 23 15.16 -5.80 0.26
CA ASN A 23 16.55 -5.64 -0.15
C ASN A 23 17.26 -6.96 -0.53
N PHE A 24 16.52 -8.02 -0.92
CA PHE A 24 17.13 -9.29 -1.30
C PHE A 24 18.15 -9.14 -2.43
N SER A 25 19.30 -9.77 -2.23
CA SER A 25 20.34 -9.93 -3.25
C SER A 25 21.07 -11.26 -3.05
N TYR A 26 21.82 -11.71 -4.03
CA TYR A 26 22.66 -12.90 -3.88
C TYR A 26 23.74 -12.75 -2.80
N SER A 27 24.14 -11.51 -2.48
CA SER A 27 25.18 -11.24 -1.47
C SER A 27 24.65 -11.26 -0.04
N ASN A 28 23.34 -11.03 0.17
CA ASN A 28 22.68 -11.07 1.47
C ASN A 28 21.72 -12.26 1.65
N HIS A 29 21.79 -13.24 0.74
CA HIS A 29 20.97 -14.46 0.81
C HIS A 29 21.12 -15.16 2.16
N ARG A 30 19.99 -15.50 2.76
CA ARG A 30 19.91 -16.24 4.03
C ARG A 30 19.29 -17.61 3.79
N LEU A 31 19.74 -18.60 4.56
CA LEU A 31 19.10 -19.90 4.64
C LEU A 31 18.16 -19.89 5.83
N CYS A 32 16.88 -20.05 5.57
CA CYS A 32 15.87 -20.21 6.61
C CYS A 32 15.52 -21.68 6.79
N ALA A 33 15.21 -22.09 8.01
CA ALA A 33 14.84 -23.45 8.33
C ALA A 33 13.67 -23.43 9.31
N GLU A 34 12.80 -24.42 9.19
CA GLU A 34 11.76 -24.66 10.17
C GLU A 34 12.38 -25.10 11.50
N GLY A 35 11.96 -24.43 12.60
CA GLY A 35 12.55 -24.65 13.92
C GLY A 35 12.62 -26.12 14.31
N GLY A 36 13.84 -26.63 14.45
CA GLY A 36 14.12 -28.01 14.92
C GLY A 36 14.05 -29.11 13.89
N SER A 37 13.50 -28.91 12.70
CA SER A 37 13.38 -29.96 11.66
C SER A 37 14.62 -30.09 10.77
N GLY A 38 15.42 -29.02 10.66
CA GLY A 38 16.54 -28.92 9.71
C GLY A 38 16.12 -28.80 8.24
N LEU A 39 14.81 -28.74 7.95
CA LEU A 39 14.31 -28.50 6.59
C LEU A 39 14.60 -27.05 6.19
N GLN A 40 15.26 -26.88 5.05
CA GLN A 40 15.46 -25.58 4.45
C GLN A 40 14.15 -25.09 3.81
N LEU A 41 13.74 -23.89 4.18
CA LEU A 41 12.55 -23.21 3.67
C LEU A 41 12.95 -21.88 3.03
N TYR A 42 12.05 -21.32 2.22
CA TYR A 42 12.14 -19.93 1.83
C TYR A 42 11.99 -19.03 3.05
N CYS A 43 12.76 -17.96 3.11
CA CYS A 43 12.64 -16.98 4.18
C CYS A 43 11.34 -16.19 4.04
N GLY A 44 10.69 -15.92 5.16
CA GLY A 44 9.58 -14.98 5.22
C GLY A 44 10.05 -13.52 5.06
N PRO A 45 9.12 -12.58 4.89
CA PRO A 45 9.42 -11.16 4.68
C PRO A 45 10.22 -10.54 5.83
N GLU A 46 10.10 -11.06 7.04
CA GLU A 46 10.82 -10.60 8.23
C GLU A 46 12.35 -10.80 8.16
N ALA A 47 12.81 -11.66 7.25
CA ALA A 47 14.25 -11.94 7.09
C ALA A 47 15.02 -10.83 6.36
N PHE A 48 14.33 -9.90 5.72
CA PHE A 48 14.90 -8.84 4.89
C PHE A 48 14.27 -7.48 5.25
N ASP A 49 15.03 -6.41 5.05
CA ASP A 49 14.53 -5.05 5.25
C ASP A 49 13.74 -4.59 4.02
N GLY A 50 12.77 -3.69 4.23
CA GLY A 50 12.09 -3.00 3.15
C GLY A 50 13.05 -2.14 2.33
N VAL A 51 12.61 -1.70 1.17
CA VAL A 51 13.34 -0.80 0.28
C VAL A 51 12.38 0.30 -0.14
N SER A 52 12.87 1.54 -0.16
CA SER A 52 12.05 2.67 -0.58
C SER A 52 11.47 2.46 -1.98
N ASP A 53 10.21 2.76 -2.10
CA ASP A 53 9.50 2.83 -3.37
C ASP A 53 9.95 4.05 -4.17
N VAL A 54 9.52 4.16 -5.42
CA VAL A 54 9.92 5.26 -6.28
C VAL A 54 8.71 5.87 -6.96
N LEU A 55 8.56 7.18 -6.82
CA LEU A 55 7.60 7.97 -7.59
C LEU A 55 8.32 8.74 -8.68
N TYR A 56 7.92 8.51 -9.92
CA TYR A 56 8.46 9.14 -11.11
C TYR A 56 7.44 10.11 -11.70
N HIS A 57 7.80 11.39 -11.75
CA HIS A 57 7.03 12.43 -12.43
C HIS A 57 7.33 12.45 -13.93
N ASN A 58 6.29 12.51 -14.75
CA ASN A 58 6.38 12.56 -16.20
C ASN A 58 6.75 13.98 -16.67
N GLN A 59 7.84 14.11 -17.43
CA GLN A 59 8.34 15.41 -17.88
C GLN A 59 7.67 15.90 -19.17
N GLY A 60 6.75 15.12 -19.75
CA GLY A 60 6.06 15.45 -21.01
C GLY A 60 6.90 15.32 -22.27
N ASP A 61 8.18 14.99 -22.15
CA ASP A 61 9.10 14.80 -23.28
C ASP A 61 9.46 13.31 -23.53
N GLY A 62 8.75 12.41 -22.85
CA GLY A 62 9.00 10.96 -22.87
C GLY A 62 10.01 10.50 -21.83
N THR A 63 10.41 11.36 -20.92
CA THR A 63 11.29 11.03 -19.78
C THR A 63 10.56 11.21 -18.45
N PHE A 64 11.11 10.57 -17.39
CA PHE A 64 10.60 10.65 -16.03
C PHE A 64 11.70 11.17 -15.09
N ALA A 65 11.29 11.92 -14.07
CA ALA A 65 12.15 12.36 -12.98
C ALA A 65 11.73 11.68 -11.66
N ASP A 66 12.70 11.17 -10.91
CA ASP A 66 12.46 10.66 -9.55
C ASP A 66 12.17 11.83 -8.61
N ILE A 67 10.95 11.88 -8.07
CA ILE A 67 10.50 12.91 -7.13
C ILE A 67 10.16 12.35 -5.75
N THR A 68 10.46 11.09 -5.47
CA THR A 68 10.07 10.34 -4.26
C THR A 68 10.27 11.13 -2.98
N ALA A 69 11.48 11.66 -2.78
CA ALA A 69 11.80 12.42 -1.57
C ALA A 69 11.07 13.78 -1.51
N ALA A 70 10.93 14.45 -2.66
CA ALA A 70 10.23 15.74 -2.74
C ALA A 70 8.72 15.58 -2.54
N ALA A 71 8.16 14.45 -2.95
CA ALA A 71 6.76 14.10 -2.78
C ALA A 71 6.41 13.58 -1.35
N GLY A 72 7.40 13.37 -0.47
CA GLY A 72 7.15 12.88 0.89
C GLY A 72 7.00 11.36 1.01
N LEU A 73 7.36 10.59 -0.04
CA LEU A 73 7.16 9.13 -0.11
C LEU A 73 8.43 8.32 0.22
N ALA A 74 9.54 8.98 0.57
CA ALA A 74 10.78 8.27 0.89
C ALA A 74 10.65 7.53 2.23
N SER A 75 10.41 6.22 2.17
CA SER A 75 10.29 5.33 3.33
C SER A 75 10.89 3.96 2.99
N ASP A 76 11.56 3.34 3.96
CA ASP A 76 12.04 1.95 3.91
C ASP A 76 11.28 1.03 4.86
N GLN A 77 10.13 1.49 5.37
CA GLN A 77 9.34 0.78 6.37
C GLN A 77 8.34 -0.21 5.74
N GLY A 78 8.00 -0.02 4.48
CA GLY A 78 7.05 -0.86 3.74
C GLY A 78 7.71 -2.09 3.12
N LYS A 79 6.87 -3.09 2.80
CA LYS A 79 7.21 -4.26 1.96
C LYS A 79 6.05 -4.45 0.99
N GLU A 80 5.99 -3.57 0.00
CA GLU A 80 4.81 -3.38 -0.81
C GLU A 80 4.58 -4.54 -1.79
N LEU A 81 3.34 -5.01 -1.82
CA LEU A 81 2.84 -5.97 -2.80
C LEU A 81 1.54 -5.52 -3.46
N GLY A 82 0.84 -4.54 -2.90
CA GLY A 82 -0.37 -3.96 -3.48
C GLY A 82 -0.30 -2.44 -3.54
N VAL A 83 -0.70 -1.85 -4.66
CA VAL A 83 -0.79 -0.39 -4.86
C VAL A 83 -2.08 -0.04 -5.57
N VAL A 84 -2.73 1.02 -5.11
CA VAL A 84 -3.87 1.64 -5.79
C VAL A 84 -3.84 3.15 -5.60
N PHE A 85 -4.17 3.88 -6.66
CA PHE A 85 -4.50 5.30 -6.60
C PHE A 85 -6.02 5.49 -6.65
N GLY A 86 -6.52 6.45 -5.88
CA GLY A 86 -7.92 6.87 -5.90
C GLY A 86 -8.15 8.06 -4.98
N ASP A 87 -9.20 8.78 -5.21
CA ASP A 87 -9.59 9.99 -4.48
C ASP A 87 -10.44 9.57 -3.28
N VAL A 88 -9.82 9.37 -2.11
CA VAL A 88 -10.49 8.80 -0.92
C VAL A 88 -11.25 9.85 -0.11
N ASP A 89 -10.91 11.12 -0.23
CA ASP A 89 -11.56 12.23 0.49
C ASP A 89 -12.42 13.13 -0.42
N LEU A 90 -12.50 12.79 -1.72
CA LEU A 90 -13.30 13.45 -2.74
C LEU A 90 -12.90 14.92 -2.99
N ASP A 91 -11.61 15.24 -2.82
CA ASP A 91 -11.07 16.58 -3.13
C ASP A 91 -10.65 16.73 -4.61
N GLY A 92 -10.67 15.64 -5.37
CA GLY A 92 -10.38 15.60 -6.79
C GLY A 92 -8.94 15.21 -7.11
N ASP A 93 -8.11 14.88 -6.12
CA ASP A 93 -6.73 14.48 -6.25
C ASP A 93 -6.57 12.98 -6.01
N PRO A 94 -5.71 12.27 -6.76
CA PRO A 94 -5.49 10.86 -6.49
C PRO A 94 -4.59 10.67 -5.25
N ASP A 95 -5.13 10.02 -4.23
CA ASP A 95 -4.42 9.51 -3.07
C ASP A 95 -3.80 8.14 -3.37
N LEU A 96 -2.87 7.70 -2.52
CA LEU A 96 -2.13 6.47 -2.72
C LEU A 96 -2.30 5.53 -1.51
N TYR A 97 -2.79 4.32 -1.76
CA TYR A 97 -2.80 3.26 -0.75
C TYR A 97 -1.83 2.13 -1.09
N LEU A 98 -1.07 1.68 -0.09
CA LEU A 98 -0.07 0.63 -0.19
C LEU A 98 -0.39 -0.52 0.77
N ALA A 99 -0.60 -1.72 0.22
CA ALA A 99 -0.74 -2.94 0.98
C ALA A 99 0.63 -3.61 1.14
N ASN A 100 1.04 -3.79 2.39
CA ASN A 100 2.36 -4.26 2.77
C ASN A 100 2.33 -5.67 3.37
N ASP A 101 3.38 -6.46 3.11
CA ASP A 101 3.54 -7.81 3.65
C ASP A 101 4.16 -7.77 5.05
N LYS A 102 3.37 -8.08 6.07
CA LYS A 102 3.78 -8.14 7.49
C LYS A 102 4.40 -6.85 8.04
N THR A 103 4.03 -5.71 7.44
CA THR A 103 4.28 -4.37 7.97
C THR A 103 3.01 -3.55 7.86
N LEU A 104 2.99 -2.33 8.44
CA LEU A 104 1.84 -1.43 8.34
C LEU A 104 1.48 -1.17 6.88
N ASN A 105 0.19 -1.14 6.57
CA ASN A 105 -0.28 -0.55 5.33
C ASN A 105 -0.17 0.98 5.43
N PHE A 106 0.03 1.64 4.29
CA PHE A 106 0.13 3.09 4.24
C PHE A 106 -1.01 3.69 3.41
N LEU A 107 -1.57 4.77 3.91
CA LEU A 107 -2.47 5.65 3.16
C LEU A 107 -1.82 7.02 3.09
N TYR A 108 -1.50 7.45 1.90
CA TYR A 108 -0.89 8.74 1.62
C TYR A 108 -1.92 9.67 0.98
N ILE A 109 -2.26 10.75 1.67
CA ILE A 109 -3.17 11.79 1.17
C ILE A 109 -2.37 12.80 0.36
N ASN A 110 -2.83 13.11 -0.85
CA ASN A 110 -2.23 14.04 -1.79
C ASN A 110 -2.71 15.48 -1.49
N ASP A 111 -1.85 16.48 -1.66
CA ASP A 111 -2.23 17.90 -1.51
C ASP A 111 -2.62 18.56 -2.85
N GLY A 112 -2.81 17.79 -3.91
CA GLY A 112 -3.12 18.25 -5.25
C GLY A 112 -1.95 18.86 -6.03
N ALA A 113 -0.77 18.82 -5.45
CA ALA A 113 0.47 19.25 -6.09
C ALA A 113 1.54 18.13 -6.10
N GLY A 114 1.10 16.87 -6.00
CA GLY A 114 1.97 15.70 -6.00
C GLY A 114 2.80 15.55 -4.72
N ARG A 115 2.32 16.09 -3.60
CA ARG A 115 2.93 15.88 -2.28
C ARG A 115 1.99 15.10 -1.38
N PHE A 116 2.54 14.13 -0.69
CA PHE A 116 1.80 13.14 0.05
C PHE A 116 2.13 13.21 1.54
N ALA A 117 1.09 13.05 2.38
CA ALA A 117 1.21 12.88 3.82
C ALA A 117 0.71 11.49 4.21
N GLU A 118 1.48 10.75 5.03
CA GLU A 118 1.08 9.43 5.52
C GLU A 118 0.07 9.57 6.66
N GLU A 119 -1.15 9.06 6.46
CA GLU A 119 -2.28 9.17 7.39
C GLU A 119 -2.89 7.80 7.75
N GLY A 120 -2.37 6.69 7.26
CA GLY A 120 -2.96 5.34 7.39
C GLY A 120 -3.25 4.92 8.83
N LEU A 121 -2.37 5.28 9.77
CA LEU A 121 -2.60 5.00 11.19
C LEU A 121 -3.77 5.83 11.75
N LEU A 122 -3.83 7.10 11.42
CA LEU A 122 -4.89 8.01 11.88
C LEU A 122 -6.22 7.72 11.18
N ALA A 123 -6.16 7.37 9.91
CA ALA A 123 -7.31 7.00 9.12
C ALA A 123 -7.89 5.62 9.48
N GLY A 124 -7.14 4.77 10.20
CA GLY A 124 -7.60 3.44 10.60
C GLY A 124 -7.40 2.34 9.56
N THR A 125 -6.51 2.54 8.58
CA THR A 125 -6.24 1.56 7.50
C THR A 125 -4.90 0.84 7.62
N ALA A 126 -4.10 1.16 8.67
CA ALA A 126 -2.77 0.57 8.87
C ALA A 126 -2.80 -0.85 9.45
N TYR A 127 -3.87 -1.21 10.17
CA TYR A 127 -4.07 -2.48 10.88
C TYR A 127 -5.47 -3.03 10.60
N ASN A 128 -5.67 -4.32 10.89
CA ASN A 128 -7.01 -4.91 10.95
C ASN A 128 -7.75 -4.52 12.25
N GLU A 129 -8.98 -5.01 12.45
CA GLU A 129 -9.81 -4.70 13.61
C GLU A 129 -9.21 -5.17 14.96
N ASP A 130 -8.35 -6.18 14.94
CA ASP A 130 -7.66 -6.71 16.12
C ASP A 130 -6.39 -5.90 16.47
N GLY A 131 -5.98 -4.97 15.61
CA GLY A 131 -4.76 -4.16 15.75
C GLY A 131 -3.50 -4.89 15.30
N ASP A 132 -3.64 -5.91 14.47
CA ASP A 132 -2.53 -6.69 13.92
C ASP A 132 -2.16 -6.22 12.51
N VAL A 133 -0.86 -6.31 12.17
CA VAL A 133 -0.39 -6.18 10.80
C VAL A 133 -0.64 -7.48 10.05
N GLU A 134 -1.13 -7.39 8.83
CA GLU A 134 -1.40 -8.52 7.97
C GLU A 134 -0.39 -8.61 6.81
N ALA A 135 -0.38 -9.75 6.13
CA ALA A 135 0.44 -9.95 4.95
C ALA A 135 -0.31 -9.52 3.71
N GLY A 136 -0.42 -8.20 3.50
CA GLY A 136 -1.12 -7.61 2.36
C GLY A 136 -0.47 -8.01 1.04
N MET A 137 -1.26 -8.59 0.12
CA MET A 137 -0.79 -9.11 -1.18
C MET A 137 -1.26 -8.26 -2.35
N GLY A 138 -2.42 -7.67 -2.23
CA GLY A 138 -3.01 -6.83 -3.26
C GLY A 138 -4.10 -5.96 -2.68
N VAL A 139 -4.45 -4.90 -3.39
CA VAL A 139 -5.49 -3.96 -2.99
C VAL A 139 -6.28 -3.52 -4.22
N ASP A 140 -7.55 -3.23 -4.01
CA ASP A 140 -8.42 -2.56 -4.96
C ASP A 140 -9.30 -1.54 -4.21
N MET A 141 -9.86 -0.58 -4.94
CA MET A 141 -10.66 0.51 -4.39
C MET A 141 -11.99 0.59 -5.14
N GLY A 142 -13.07 0.79 -4.39
CA GLY A 142 -14.41 0.96 -4.98
C GLY A 142 -15.47 1.21 -3.91
N ASP A 143 -16.53 1.92 -4.29
CA ASP A 143 -17.69 2.20 -3.45
C ASP A 143 -18.60 0.96 -3.44
N TYR A 144 -18.44 0.07 -2.44
CA TYR A 144 -19.14 -1.21 -2.41
C TYR A 144 -20.60 -1.10 -1.92
N ASP A 145 -20.91 -0.11 -1.08
CA ASP A 145 -22.22 0.06 -0.48
C ASP A 145 -23.03 1.24 -1.08
N HIS A 146 -22.45 1.92 -2.07
CA HIS A 146 -23.06 3.04 -2.81
C HIS A 146 -23.37 4.27 -1.95
N ASP A 147 -22.51 4.54 -0.96
CA ASP A 147 -22.60 5.74 -0.15
C ASP A 147 -21.86 6.96 -0.76
N GLY A 148 -21.13 6.73 -1.83
CA GLY A 148 -20.41 7.75 -2.62
C GLY A 148 -18.94 7.90 -2.24
N PHE A 149 -18.43 7.20 -1.23
CA PHE A 149 -17.04 7.21 -0.83
C PHE A 149 -16.34 5.92 -1.27
N PRO A 150 -15.13 5.99 -1.83
CA PRO A 150 -14.42 4.77 -2.21
C PRO A 150 -13.86 4.04 -0.99
N ASP A 151 -14.13 2.75 -0.93
CA ASP A 151 -13.67 1.82 0.09
C ASP A 151 -12.43 1.07 -0.39
N LEU A 152 -11.70 0.45 0.55
CA LEU A 152 -10.49 -0.31 0.26
C LEU A 152 -10.70 -1.79 0.56
N PHE A 153 -10.30 -2.66 -0.38
CA PHE A 153 -10.28 -4.11 -0.17
C PHE A 153 -8.86 -4.64 -0.32
N VAL A 154 -8.31 -5.16 0.78
CA VAL A 154 -6.96 -5.75 0.83
C VAL A 154 -7.07 -7.27 0.85
N THR A 155 -6.37 -7.93 -0.09
CA THR A 155 -6.21 -9.38 -0.05
C THR A 155 -4.98 -9.74 0.75
N ASN A 156 -5.11 -10.68 1.70
CA ASN A 156 -4.04 -11.09 2.58
C ASN A 156 -3.55 -12.51 2.27
N PHE A 157 -2.35 -12.86 2.77
CA PHE A 157 -1.75 -14.16 2.55
C PHE A 157 -2.52 -15.27 3.29
N GLN A 158 -2.24 -16.53 2.95
CA GLN A 158 -2.93 -17.71 3.52
C GLN A 158 -2.99 -17.65 5.08
N TRP A 159 -4.09 -18.12 5.63
CA TRP A 159 -4.41 -18.14 7.06
C TRP A 159 -4.78 -16.76 7.66
N GLU A 160 -4.84 -15.73 6.85
CA GLU A 160 -5.35 -14.41 7.21
C GLU A 160 -6.65 -14.11 6.47
N THR A 161 -7.53 -13.34 7.10
CA THR A 161 -8.75 -12.86 6.46
C THR A 161 -8.41 -11.69 5.55
N ASN A 162 -9.02 -11.60 4.37
CA ASN A 162 -8.93 -10.38 3.57
C ASN A 162 -9.67 -9.25 4.29
N THR A 163 -9.23 -8.01 4.14
CA THR A 163 -9.74 -6.89 4.92
C THR A 163 -10.50 -5.90 4.04
N LEU A 164 -11.71 -5.55 4.45
CA LEU A 164 -12.54 -4.50 3.86
C LEU A 164 -12.55 -3.29 4.79
N TYR A 165 -11.91 -2.20 4.39
CA TYR A 165 -11.97 -0.92 5.07
C TYR A 165 -13.06 -0.06 4.44
N LYS A 166 -14.15 0.17 5.18
CA LYS A 166 -15.20 1.10 4.78
C LYS A 166 -14.78 2.52 5.05
N ASN A 167 -14.87 3.39 4.04
CA ASN A 167 -14.66 4.82 4.16
C ASN A 167 -15.87 5.48 4.83
N LEU A 168 -15.66 6.30 5.87
CA LEU A 168 -16.71 7.01 6.59
C LEU A 168 -16.98 8.41 6.05
N GLY A 169 -16.24 8.86 5.02
CA GLY A 169 -16.40 10.15 4.38
C GLY A 169 -15.90 11.35 5.19
N ASP A 170 -15.18 11.09 6.27
CA ASP A 170 -14.57 12.12 7.13
C ASP A 170 -13.04 11.99 7.25
N GLY A 171 -12.42 11.23 6.32
CA GLY A 171 -11.00 10.91 6.31
C GLY A 171 -10.64 9.70 7.18
N SER A 172 -11.63 9.02 7.77
CA SER A 172 -11.42 7.79 8.56
C SER A 172 -12.08 6.58 7.90
N PHE A 173 -11.55 5.40 8.25
CA PHE A 173 -12.04 4.12 7.78
C PHE A 173 -12.32 3.19 8.97
N VAL A 174 -13.18 2.22 8.75
CA VAL A 174 -13.45 1.15 9.71
C VAL A 174 -13.36 -0.21 9.02
N ASP A 175 -12.77 -1.19 9.69
CA ASP A 175 -12.77 -2.58 9.21
C ASP A 175 -14.20 -3.16 9.34
N GLU A 176 -14.85 -3.39 8.20
CA GLU A 176 -16.19 -4.00 8.12
C GLU A 176 -16.17 -5.42 7.58
N THR A 177 -15.03 -6.07 7.54
CA THR A 177 -14.82 -7.40 6.97
C THR A 177 -15.84 -8.42 7.45
N PHE A 178 -16.03 -8.53 8.76
CA PHE A 178 -16.98 -9.49 9.34
C PHE A 178 -18.44 -9.06 9.16
N LEU A 179 -18.72 -7.77 9.24
CA LEU A 179 -20.07 -7.23 9.01
C LEU A 179 -20.52 -7.42 7.56
N ALA A 180 -19.60 -7.27 6.61
CA ALA A 180 -19.85 -7.52 5.20
C ALA A 180 -19.91 -9.03 4.84
N GLY A 181 -19.65 -9.93 5.80
CA GLY A 181 -19.71 -11.38 5.58
C GLY A 181 -18.48 -11.97 4.90
N LEU A 182 -17.37 -11.26 4.89
CA LEU A 182 -16.10 -11.64 4.25
C LEU A 182 -15.12 -12.34 5.23
N GLY A 183 -15.41 -12.34 6.52
CA GLY A 183 -14.62 -12.98 7.57
C GLY A 183 -14.81 -14.51 7.60
N LYS A 184 -14.08 -15.25 6.73
CA LYS A 184 -14.12 -16.72 6.68
C LYS A 184 -12.71 -17.30 6.62
#